data_28a1befbb8d3d9427ad8590727d4f42f
#
_entry.id   28a1befbb8d3d9427ad8590727d4f42f
#
_cell.length_a   1.000
_cell.length_b   1.000
_cell.length_c   1.000
_cell.angle_alpha   90.00
_cell.angle_beta   90.00
_cell.angle_gamma   90.00
#
_symmetry.space_group_name_H-M   'P 1'
#
loop_
_entity.id
_entity.type
_entity.pdbx_description
1 polymer ?
#
loop_
_entity_poly.entity_id
_entity_poly.type
_entity_poly.pdbx_seq_one_letter_code
_entity_poly.pdbx_strand_id
1 'polypeptide(L)'
;MTNQAILFDLDGTLLPMDNDRFTQGYFHLLAQAVAPYGYEEESLVSALWKGVGAMVKNQGLRPNCQVFWETFSQILGPQVHDHIPAFDAFYAGEFQKAQSFTGPNPAAAQAVALARSKAERVILATNPLFPPAGVRTRLSWVGLQPEDFDWVTDYENSRACKPNPAYYADICAQMRLDPARCLMVGNDYTEDLAAAATGMEVFLVTDCLIAPEGAALSRVPHGTMVELLRRLEAFPEAQG
;
A
#
# COMPACT_ATOMS: atom_id res chain seq x y z
N MET A 1 -26.43 -2.72 8.49
CA MET A 1 -25.66 -1.62 9.13
C MET A 1 -24.85 -0.95 8.02
N THR A 2 -24.73 0.34 8.03
CA THR A 2 -23.85 1.08 7.09
C THR A 2 -22.40 0.86 7.49
N ASN A 3 -21.52 0.69 6.51
CA ASN A 3 -20.08 0.65 6.75
C ASN A 3 -19.59 1.99 7.27
N GLN A 4 -18.77 1.98 8.31
CA GLN A 4 -18.11 3.19 8.78
C GLN A 4 -16.93 3.54 7.87
N ALA A 5 -16.17 2.52 7.45
CA ALA A 5 -15.08 2.74 6.49
C ALA A 5 -14.94 1.57 5.51
N ILE A 6 -14.47 1.91 4.31
CA ILE A 6 -13.95 0.95 3.34
C ILE A 6 -12.48 1.30 3.11
N LEU A 7 -11.62 0.33 3.38
CA LEU A 7 -10.17 0.43 3.22
C LEU A 7 -9.77 -0.31 1.95
N PHE A 8 -8.95 0.31 1.11
CA PHE A 8 -8.40 -0.32 -0.08
C PHE A 8 -6.88 -0.49 0.03
N ASP A 9 -6.39 -1.64 -0.32
CA ASP A 9 -5.01 -1.79 -0.71
C ASP A 9 -4.79 -1.20 -2.12
N LEU A 10 -3.53 -0.93 -2.48
CA LEU A 10 -3.15 -0.36 -3.76
C LEU A 10 -2.57 -1.41 -4.71
N ASP A 11 -1.43 -1.98 -4.35
CA ASP A 11 -0.58 -2.77 -5.24
C ASP A 11 -1.13 -4.19 -5.45
N GLY A 12 -1.61 -4.49 -6.65
CA GLY A 12 -2.34 -5.74 -6.97
C GLY A 12 -3.85 -5.65 -6.71
N THR A 13 -4.34 -4.61 -6.04
CA THR A 13 -5.77 -4.37 -5.76
C THR A 13 -6.34 -3.29 -6.69
N LEU A 14 -6.12 -2.01 -6.37
CA LEU A 14 -6.53 -0.90 -7.24
C LEU A 14 -5.58 -0.76 -8.44
N LEU A 15 -4.30 -1.03 -8.27
CA LEU A 15 -3.25 -0.96 -9.29
C LEU A 15 -2.76 -2.38 -9.62
N PRO A 16 -3.22 -2.99 -10.71
CA PRO A 16 -2.79 -4.33 -11.10
C PRO A 16 -1.29 -4.39 -11.35
N MET A 17 -0.60 -5.34 -10.70
CA MET A 17 0.82 -5.59 -10.93
C MET A 17 1.23 -7.00 -10.54
N ASP A 18 2.37 -7.41 -11.07
CA ASP A 18 3.19 -8.48 -10.54
C ASP A 18 4.26 -7.84 -9.65
N ASN A 19 4.21 -8.14 -8.35
CA ASN A 19 5.06 -7.48 -7.35
C ASN A 19 6.56 -7.72 -7.59
N ASP A 20 6.95 -8.91 -8.06
CA ASP A 20 8.36 -9.21 -8.29
C ASP A 20 8.89 -8.42 -9.49
N ARG A 21 8.14 -8.42 -10.59
CA ARG A 21 8.49 -7.65 -11.79
C ARG A 21 8.51 -6.15 -11.51
N PHE A 22 7.53 -5.63 -10.78
CA PHE A 22 7.48 -4.24 -10.39
C PHE A 22 8.70 -3.85 -9.54
N THR A 23 8.99 -4.64 -8.49
CA THR A 23 10.08 -4.35 -7.55
C THR A 23 11.44 -4.37 -8.26
N GLN A 24 11.69 -5.35 -9.12
CA GLN A 24 12.94 -5.42 -9.90
C GLN A 24 13.10 -4.21 -10.81
N GLY A 25 12.04 -3.86 -11.56
CA GLY A 25 12.06 -2.72 -12.47
C GLY A 25 12.23 -1.38 -11.74
N TYR A 26 11.51 -1.19 -10.64
CA TYR A 26 11.61 -0.01 -9.80
C TYR A 26 12.99 0.16 -9.18
N PHE A 27 13.57 -0.91 -8.63
CA PHE A 27 14.91 -0.85 -8.05
C PHE A 27 15.98 -0.49 -9.07
N HIS A 28 15.88 -1.03 -10.28
CA HIS A 28 16.80 -0.68 -11.37
C HIS A 28 16.68 0.80 -11.75
N LEU A 29 15.47 1.34 -11.89
CA LEU A 29 15.26 2.77 -12.16
C LEU A 29 15.82 3.66 -11.05
N LEU A 30 15.61 3.27 -9.78
CA LEU A 30 16.16 4.00 -8.64
C LEU A 30 17.69 3.97 -8.66
N ALA A 31 18.29 2.81 -8.89
CA ALA A 31 19.76 2.68 -8.98
C ALA A 31 20.35 3.57 -10.06
N GLN A 32 19.73 3.63 -11.24
CA GLN A 32 20.15 4.53 -12.29
C GLN A 32 20.05 6.01 -11.88
N ALA A 33 18.98 6.39 -11.21
CA ALA A 33 18.76 7.79 -10.79
C ALA A 33 19.79 8.25 -9.74
N VAL A 34 20.20 7.38 -8.83
CA VAL A 34 21.16 7.72 -7.76
C VAL A 34 22.61 7.32 -8.07
N ALA A 35 22.89 6.71 -9.22
CA ALA A 35 24.25 6.35 -9.65
C ALA A 35 25.24 7.54 -9.62
N PRO A 36 24.85 8.78 -9.97
CA PRO A 36 25.76 9.94 -9.88
C PRO A 36 26.28 10.23 -8.46
N TYR A 37 25.63 9.69 -7.43
CA TYR A 37 26.05 9.85 -6.04
C TYR A 37 27.00 8.73 -5.57
N GLY A 38 27.42 7.84 -6.47
CA GLY A 38 28.42 6.81 -6.21
C GLY A 38 27.87 5.52 -5.57
N TYR A 39 26.54 5.30 -5.64
CA TYR A 39 25.93 4.05 -5.16
C TYR A 39 26.04 2.94 -6.22
N GLU A 40 26.70 1.86 -5.85
CA GLU A 40 26.71 0.64 -6.66
C GLU A 40 25.35 -0.06 -6.57
N GLU A 41 24.79 -0.48 -7.71
CA GLU A 41 23.44 -1.05 -7.81
C GLU A 41 23.20 -2.22 -6.86
N GLU A 42 24.13 -3.18 -6.79
CA GLU A 42 24.01 -4.37 -5.92
C GLU A 42 23.94 -3.97 -4.43
N SER A 43 24.82 -3.06 -4.01
CA SER A 43 24.86 -2.55 -2.64
C SER A 43 23.60 -1.77 -2.30
N LEU A 44 23.11 -0.95 -3.22
CA LEU A 44 21.89 -0.17 -3.06
C LEU A 44 20.68 -1.10 -2.92
N VAL A 45 20.51 -2.06 -3.83
CA VAL A 45 19.39 -3.03 -3.79
C VAL A 45 19.41 -3.85 -2.51
N SER A 46 20.60 -4.30 -2.08
CA SER A 46 20.76 -5.00 -0.80
C SER A 46 20.35 -4.12 0.39
N ALA A 47 20.71 -2.84 0.38
CA ALA A 47 20.33 -1.88 1.42
C ALA A 47 18.82 -1.60 1.41
N LEU A 48 18.20 -1.48 0.23
CA LEU A 48 16.74 -1.32 0.09
C LEU A 48 16.00 -2.49 0.72
N TRP A 49 16.35 -3.74 0.38
CA TRP A 49 15.72 -4.92 0.96
C TRP A 49 15.86 -4.99 2.48
N LYS A 50 17.03 -4.61 3.02
CA LYS A 50 17.24 -4.57 4.47
C LYS A 50 16.43 -3.47 5.14
N GLY A 51 16.35 -2.29 4.52
CA GLY A 51 15.51 -1.18 4.99
C GLY A 51 14.02 -1.56 5.00
N VAL A 52 13.52 -2.16 3.92
CA VAL A 52 12.15 -2.71 3.86
C VAL A 52 11.93 -3.77 4.95
N GLY A 53 12.86 -4.73 5.09
CA GLY A 53 12.78 -5.75 6.12
C GLY A 53 12.79 -5.18 7.55
N ALA A 54 13.46 -4.05 7.78
CA ALA A 54 13.43 -3.36 9.06
C ALA A 54 12.08 -2.68 9.33
N MET A 55 11.46 -2.05 8.30
CA MET A 55 10.11 -1.50 8.41
C MET A 55 9.06 -2.57 8.71
N VAL A 56 9.11 -3.71 8.01
CA VAL A 56 8.18 -4.85 8.25
C VAL A 56 8.32 -5.39 9.69
N LYS A 57 9.52 -5.35 10.26
CA LYS A 57 9.79 -5.78 11.65
C LYS A 57 9.60 -4.67 12.69
N ASN A 58 9.18 -3.47 12.28
CA ASN A 58 8.99 -2.35 13.20
C ASN A 58 7.91 -2.67 14.24
N GLN A 59 8.23 -2.42 15.50
CA GLN A 59 7.36 -2.70 16.65
C GLN A 59 6.48 -1.49 17.05
N GLY A 60 6.31 -0.51 16.19
CA GLY A 60 5.41 0.62 16.42
C GLY A 60 6.01 1.78 17.23
N LEU A 61 7.29 1.74 17.59
CA LEU A 61 7.90 2.78 18.41
C LEU A 61 8.22 4.07 17.63
N ARG A 62 8.53 3.92 16.35
CA ARG A 62 8.95 5.04 15.47
C ARG A 62 8.27 4.93 14.10
N PRO A 63 8.12 6.03 13.34
CA PRO A 63 7.69 5.98 11.94
C PRO A 63 8.58 5.07 11.10
N ASN A 64 7.98 4.41 10.12
CA ASN A 64 8.69 3.49 9.23
C ASN A 64 9.84 4.18 8.47
N CYS A 65 9.65 5.43 8.04
CA CYS A 65 10.71 6.22 7.38
C CYS A 65 11.97 6.35 8.25
N GLN A 66 11.84 6.56 9.56
CA GLN A 66 13.00 6.64 10.45
C GLN A 66 13.73 5.31 10.56
N VAL A 67 12.97 4.20 10.68
CA VAL A 67 13.55 2.84 10.72
C VAL A 67 14.25 2.50 9.41
N PHE A 68 13.64 2.88 8.28
CA PHE A 68 14.23 2.70 6.96
C PHE A 68 15.56 3.45 6.83
N TRP A 69 15.55 4.77 7.01
CA TRP A 69 16.74 5.61 6.80
C TRP A 69 17.88 5.29 7.77
N GLU A 70 17.57 4.93 9.01
CA GLU A 70 18.58 4.47 9.97
C GLU A 70 19.26 3.18 9.48
N THR A 71 18.48 2.16 9.07
CA THR A 71 19.02 0.90 8.56
C THR A 71 19.79 1.13 7.25
N PHE A 72 19.26 1.96 6.36
CA PHE A 72 19.84 2.28 5.07
C PHE A 72 21.19 3.00 5.20
N SER A 73 21.27 3.97 6.13
CA SER A 73 22.51 4.70 6.42
C SER A 73 23.59 3.84 7.10
N GLN A 74 23.20 2.86 7.90
CA GLN A 74 24.15 1.90 8.48
C GLN A 74 24.88 1.05 7.41
N ILE A 75 24.24 0.86 6.26
CA ILE A 75 24.78 0.02 5.17
C ILE A 75 25.56 0.87 4.16
N LEU A 76 24.97 1.98 3.71
CA LEU A 76 25.52 2.82 2.65
C LEU A 76 26.38 3.98 3.17
N GLY A 77 26.43 4.17 4.48
CA GLY A 77 27.13 5.28 5.12
C GLY A 77 26.24 6.50 5.43
N PRO A 78 26.67 7.35 6.38
CA PRO A 78 25.85 8.47 6.86
C PRO A 78 25.60 9.55 5.81
N GLN A 79 26.43 9.63 4.75
CA GLN A 79 26.26 10.58 3.63
C GLN A 79 24.94 10.40 2.89
N VAL A 80 24.27 9.24 3.04
CA VAL A 80 22.97 9.00 2.40
C VAL A 80 21.91 10.02 2.84
N HIS A 81 22.04 10.56 4.06
CA HIS A 81 21.12 11.58 4.55
C HIS A 81 21.23 12.90 3.76
N ASP A 82 22.42 13.23 3.24
CA ASP A 82 22.62 14.41 2.38
C ASP A 82 22.02 14.19 0.99
N HIS A 83 21.80 12.92 0.61
CA HIS A 83 21.26 12.53 -0.69
C HIS A 83 19.75 12.26 -0.66
N ILE A 84 19.06 12.37 0.49
CA ILE A 84 17.59 12.21 0.57
C ILE A 84 16.86 13.03 -0.50
N PRO A 85 17.23 14.31 -0.78
CA PRO A 85 16.58 15.07 -1.85
C PRO A 85 16.69 14.43 -3.24
N ALA A 86 17.72 13.64 -3.52
CA ALA A 86 17.85 12.92 -4.80
C ALA A 86 16.88 11.73 -4.87
N PHE A 87 16.68 11.01 -3.76
CA PHE A 87 15.68 9.97 -3.67
C PHE A 87 14.26 10.56 -3.81
N ASP A 88 13.98 11.69 -3.18
CA ASP A 88 12.69 12.38 -3.30
C ASP A 88 12.44 12.84 -4.75
N ALA A 89 13.47 13.40 -5.41
CA ALA A 89 13.40 13.80 -6.81
C ALA A 89 13.11 12.61 -7.75
N PHE A 90 13.65 11.43 -7.45
CA PHE A 90 13.32 10.20 -8.18
C PHE A 90 11.82 9.89 -8.12
N TYR A 91 11.21 9.92 -6.92
CA TYR A 91 9.78 9.64 -6.78
C TYR A 91 8.90 10.70 -7.43
N ALA A 92 9.36 11.95 -7.49
CA ALA A 92 8.66 13.05 -8.17
C ALA A 92 8.76 13.00 -9.69
N GLY A 93 9.76 12.31 -10.26
CA GLY A 93 10.05 12.32 -11.69
C GLY A 93 10.22 10.92 -12.31
N GLU A 94 11.42 10.36 -12.25
CA GLU A 94 11.80 9.13 -12.97
C GLU A 94 10.97 7.90 -12.57
N PHE A 95 10.41 7.88 -11.35
CA PHE A 95 9.53 6.81 -10.88
C PHE A 95 8.29 6.61 -11.76
N GLN A 96 7.85 7.64 -12.50
CA GLN A 96 6.78 7.50 -13.50
C GLN A 96 7.05 6.39 -14.53
N LYS A 97 8.30 6.11 -14.85
CA LYS A 97 8.67 5.03 -15.79
C LYS A 97 8.28 3.64 -15.28
N ALA A 98 8.17 3.48 -13.94
CA ALA A 98 7.77 2.21 -13.33
C ALA A 98 6.30 1.83 -13.63
N GLN A 99 5.47 2.78 -14.14
CA GLN A 99 4.14 2.48 -14.65
C GLN A 99 4.15 1.37 -15.70
N SER A 100 5.21 1.25 -16.50
CA SER A 100 5.36 0.19 -17.52
C SER A 100 5.39 -1.24 -16.95
N PHE A 101 5.59 -1.38 -15.65
CA PHE A 101 5.57 -2.67 -14.94
C PHE A 101 4.20 -2.99 -14.32
N THR A 102 3.21 -2.11 -14.50
CA THR A 102 1.86 -2.23 -13.95
C THR A 102 0.83 -2.41 -15.06
N GLY A 103 -0.39 -2.74 -14.69
CA GLY A 103 -1.54 -2.87 -15.60
C GLY A 103 -2.56 -1.74 -15.43
N PRO A 104 -3.40 -1.49 -16.45
CA PRO A 104 -4.51 -0.57 -16.33
C PRO A 104 -5.64 -1.15 -15.48
N ASN A 105 -6.32 -0.31 -14.70
CA ASN A 105 -7.55 -0.67 -14.01
C ASN A 105 -8.58 0.45 -14.12
N PRO A 106 -9.40 0.48 -15.19
CA PRO A 106 -10.42 1.51 -15.35
C PRO A 106 -11.51 1.45 -14.28
N ALA A 107 -11.65 0.34 -13.56
CA ALA A 107 -12.62 0.16 -12.49
C ALA A 107 -12.13 0.73 -11.13
N ALA A 108 -10.84 1.05 -10.98
CA ALA A 108 -10.30 1.53 -9.70
C ALA A 108 -11.00 2.81 -9.23
N ALA A 109 -11.06 3.84 -10.07
CA ALA A 109 -11.72 5.09 -9.74
C ALA A 109 -13.23 4.89 -9.47
N GLN A 110 -13.90 3.98 -10.23
CA GLN A 110 -15.30 3.63 -9.99
C GLN A 110 -15.48 2.96 -8.62
N ALA A 111 -14.60 2.03 -8.24
CA ALA A 111 -14.67 1.35 -6.95
C ALA A 111 -14.52 2.33 -5.77
N VAL A 112 -13.58 3.27 -5.86
CA VAL A 112 -13.38 4.31 -4.85
C VAL A 112 -14.57 5.27 -4.80
N ALA A 113 -15.07 5.74 -5.94
CA ALA A 113 -16.24 6.61 -6.00
C ALA A 113 -17.49 5.94 -5.41
N LEU A 114 -17.70 4.65 -5.74
CA LEU A 114 -18.80 3.87 -5.19
C LEU A 114 -18.65 3.68 -3.68
N ALA A 115 -17.45 3.35 -3.19
CA ALA A 115 -17.20 3.22 -1.77
C ALA A 115 -17.51 4.52 -0.99
N ARG A 116 -17.20 5.68 -1.57
CA ARG A 116 -17.54 6.98 -0.96
C ARG A 116 -19.06 7.23 -0.81
N SER A 117 -19.88 6.61 -1.63
CA SER A 117 -21.35 6.66 -1.47
C SER A 117 -21.86 5.65 -0.43
N LYS A 118 -21.06 4.65 -0.04
CA LYS A 118 -21.46 3.51 0.79
C LYS A 118 -20.85 3.49 2.19
N ALA A 119 -19.88 4.35 2.45
CA ALA A 119 -19.20 4.42 3.75
C ALA A 119 -18.96 5.89 4.16
N GLU A 120 -18.86 6.11 5.47
CA GLU A 120 -18.55 7.43 6.04
C GLU A 120 -17.13 7.88 5.70
N ARG A 121 -16.20 6.89 5.51
CA ARG A 121 -14.79 7.10 5.20
C ARG A 121 -14.29 6.12 4.14
N VAL A 122 -13.40 6.59 3.28
CA VAL A 122 -12.65 5.75 2.35
C VAL A 122 -11.16 5.97 2.59
N ILE A 123 -10.42 4.88 2.78
CA ILE A 123 -9.01 4.90 3.21
C ILE A 123 -8.17 4.12 2.22
N LEU A 124 -7.03 4.68 1.82
CA LEU A 124 -6.00 3.91 1.16
C LEU A 124 -5.11 3.27 2.23
N ALA A 125 -5.25 1.98 2.42
CA ALA A 125 -4.49 1.17 3.36
C ALA A 125 -3.44 0.33 2.60
N THR A 126 -2.52 0.98 1.87
CA THR A 126 -1.40 0.32 1.19
C THR A 126 -0.31 -0.05 2.20
N ASN A 127 0.49 -1.10 1.92
CA ASN A 127 1.61 -1.42 2.81
C ASN A 127 2.58 -0.23 2.85
N PRO A 128 2.84 0.39 4.04
CA PRO A 128 3.49 1.70 4.15
C PRO A 128 5.02 1.60 4.01
N LEU A 129 5.46 1.16 2.84
CA LEU A 129 6.86 0.96 2.46
C LEU A 129 7.42 2.09 1.58
N PHE A 130 6.54 2.96 1.07
CA PHE A 130 6.89 4.04 0.14
C PHE A 130 6.67 5.42 0.76
N PRO A 131 7.45 6.44 0.30
CA PRO A 131 7.19 7.83 0.65
C PRO A 131 5.86 8.33 0.05
N PRO A 132 5.27 9.43 0.59
CA PRO A 132 4.03 10.02 0.07
C PRO A 132 4.07 10.28 -1.44
N ALA A 133 5.20 10.75 -1.98
CA ALA A 133 5.38 10.99 -3.41
C ALA A 133 5.24 9.69 -4.22
N GLY A 134 5.83 8.58 -3.74
CA GLY A 134 5.72 7.29 -4.39
C GLY A 134 4.30 6.71 -4.36
N VAL A 135 3.54 6.96 -3.28
CA VAL A 135 2.13 6.57 -3.20
C VAL A 135 1.29 7.41 -4.16
N ARG A 136 1.45 8.74 -4.17
CA ARG A 136 0.77 9.67 -5.08
C ARG A 136 0.99 9.29 -6.55
N THR A 137 2.24 9.01 -6.91
CA THR A 137 2.59 8.64 -8.30
C THR A 137 1.87 7.36 -8.73
N ARG A 138 1.85 6.31 -7.88
CA ARG A 138 1.15 5.05 -8.21
C ARG A 138 -0.36 5.21 -8.30
N LEU A 139 -0.98 6.02 -7.44
CA LEU A 139 -2.40 6.36 -7.54
C LEU A 139 -2.74 7.01 -8.88
N SER A 140 -1.87 7.91 -9.37
CA SER A 140 -2.09 8.60 -10.64
C SER A 140 -2.17 7.65 -11.85
N TRP A 141 -1.50 6.48 -11.78
CA TRP A 141 -1.51 5.49 -12.87
C TRP A 141 -2.87 4.81 -13.05
N VAL A 142 -3.73 4.88 -12.06
CA VAL A 142 -5.12 4.36 -12.12
C VAL A 142 -6.17 5.47 -12.02
N GLY A 143 -5.76 6.73 -12.29
CA GLY A 143 -6.66 7.88 -12.32
C GLY A 143 -7.15 8.33 -10.96
N LEU A 144 -6.42 8.00 -9.89
CA LEU A 144 -6.72 8.39 -8.51
C LEU A 144 -5.66 9.35 -7.96
N GLN A 145 -6.02 10.04 -6.88
CA GLN A 145 -5.16 10.94 -6.14
C GLN A 145 -5.35 10.73 -4.63
N PRO A 146 -4.39 11.12 -3.77
CA PRO A 146 -4.55 11.03 -2.32
C PRO A 146 -5.81 11.73 -1.79
N GLU A 147 -6.25 12.79 -2.48
CA GLU A 147 -7.43 13.59 -2.15
C GLU A 147 -8.75 12.84 -2.37
N ASP A 148 -8.72 11.69 -3.06
CA ASP A 148 -9.86 10.79 -3.21
C ASP A 148 -10.12 9.93 -1.96
N PHE A 149 -9.21 10.00 -0.96
CA PHE A 149 -9.29 9.24 0.28
C PHE A 149 -9.31 10.16 1.50
N ASP A 150 -9.96 9.75 2.56
CA ASP A 150 -9.96 10.44 3.86
C ASP A 150 -8.64 10.25 4.62
N TRP A 151 -7.92 9.16 4.33
CA TRP A 151 -6.60 8.85 4.85
C TRP A 151 -5.82 7.98 3.85
N VAL A 152 -4.52 8.23 3.74
CA VAL A 152 -3.58 7.46 2.92
C VAL A 152 -2.41 7.05 3.78
N THR A 153 -2.10 5.77 3.86
CA THR A 153 -0.92 5.28 4.58
C THR A 153 0.33 5.37 3.73
N ASP A 154 1.42 5.79 4.36
CA ASP A 154 2.77 5.84 3.80
C ASP A 154 3.81 5.60 4.91
N TYR A 155 5.09 5.56 4.55
CA TYR A 155 6.15 5.25 5.51
C TYR A 155 6.41 6.37 6.53
N GLU A 156 5.94 7.60 6.31
CA GLU A 156 6.11 8.73 7.22
C GLU A 156 5.06 8.75 8.33
N ASN A 157 3.82 8.34 8.00
CA ASN A 157 2.69 8.41 8.91
C ASN A 157 2.35 7.06 9.57
N SER A 158 3.03 5.99 9.19
CA SER A 158 2.79 4.63 9.70
C SER A 158 3.97 4.11 10.54
N ARG A 159 3.67 3.29 11.53
CA ARG A 159 4.65 2.72 12.47
C ARG A 159 4.68 1.21 12.47
N ALA A 160 3.83 0.57 11.72
CA ALA A 160 3.76 -0.86 11.48
C ALA A 160 3.47 -1.10 10.01
N CYS A 161 3.80 -2.30 9.52
CA CYS A 161 3.51 -2.75 8.16
C CYS A 161 2.56 -3.95 8.22
N LYS A 162 1.85 -4.21 7.13
CA LYS A 162 1.19 -5.50 6.91
C LYS A 162 2.25 -6.62 6.94
N PRO A 163 1.93 -7.82 7.46
CA PRO A 163 0.64 -8.29 7.97
C PRO A 163 0.43 -8.04 9.46
N ASN A 164 1.19 -7.15 10.12
CA ASN A 164 1.02 -6.90 11.55
C ASN A 164 -0.37 -6.30 11.82
N PRO A 165 -1.24 -6.91 12.67
CA PRO A 165 -2.55 -6.36 12.98
C PRO A 165 -2.51 -4.96 13.61
N ALA A 166 -1.37 -4.59 14.24
CA ALA A 166 -1.17 -3.24 14.78
C ALA A 166 -1.28 -2.15 13.69
N TYR A 167 -0.92 -2.46 12.44
CA TYR A 167 -1.09 -1.54 11.30
C TYR A 167 -2.57 -1.13 11.14
N TYR A 168 -3.49 -2.09 11.14
CA TYR A 168 -4.92 -1.85 11.00
C TYR A 168 -5.52 -1.20 12.25
N ALA A 169 -5.06 -1.63 13.44
CA ALA A 169 -5.47 -1.02 14.70
C ALA A 169 -5.09 0.47 14.78
N ASP A 170 -3.90 0.83 14.29
CA ASP A 170 -3.44 2.22 14.23
C ASP A 170 -4.31 3.07 13.29
N ILE A 171 -4.68 2.56 12.12
CA ILE A 171 -5.62 3.24 11.21
C ILE A 171 -6.95 3.49 11.92
N CYS A 172 -7.51 2.46 12.57
CA CYS A 172 -8.77 2.61 13.29
C CYS A 172 -8.69 3.63 14.42
N ALA A 173 -7.61 3.64 15.19
CA ALA A 173 -7.40 4.60 16.26
C ALA A 173 -7.27 6.04 15.73
N GLN A 174 -6.50 6.25 14.66
CA GLN A 174 -6.31 7.55 14.02
C GLN A 174 -7.62 8.12 13.47
N MET A 175 -8.41 7.28 12.81
CA MET A 175 -9.64 7.67 12.13
C MET A 175 -10.88 7.52 13.03
N ARG A 176 -10.72 7.05 14.28
CA ARG A 176 -11.79 6.77 15.27
C ARG A 176 -12.85 5.84 14.73
N LEU A 177 -12.40 4.71 14.14
CA LEU A 177 -13.26 3.72 13.52
C LEU A 177 -13.51 2.53 14.46
N ASP A 178 -14.71 1.96 14.34
CA ASP A 178 -15.03 0.64 14.87
C ASP A 178 -14.63 -0.42 13.83
N PRO A 179 -13.61 -1.28 14.08
CA PRO A 179 -13.20 -2.30 13.12
C PRO A 179 -14.33 -3.20 12.65
N ALA A 180 -15.31 -3.52 13.52
CA ALA A 180 -16.45 -4.37 13.17
C ALA A 180 -17.40 -3.74 12.12
N ARG A 181 -17.23 -2.45 11.84
CA ARG A 181 -17.96 -1.70 10.82
C ARG A 181 -17.08 -1.31 9.63
N CYS A 182 -15.92 -1.95 9.49
CA CYS A 182 -14.97 -1.66 8.41
C CYS A 182 -14.84 -2.86 7.47
N LEU A 183 -14.68 -2.57 6.18
CA LEU A 183 -14.32 -3.55 5.15
C LEU A 183 -12.91 -3.26 4.65
N MET A 184 -12.01 -4.23 4.73
CA MET A 184 -10.72 -4.21 4.04
C MET A 184 -10.86 -4.90 2.68
N VAL A 185 -10.44 -4.22 1.63
CA VAL A 185 -10.39 -4.73 0.25
C VAL A 185 -8.92 -4.82 -0.15
N GLY A 186 -8.43 -6.01 -0.45
CA GLY A 186 -7.04 -6.24 -0.82
C GLY A 186 -6.91 -7.45 -1.73
N ASN A 187 -5.68 -7.85 -2.07
CA ASN A 187 -5.38 -9.00 -2.93
C ASN A 187 -4.40 -9.98 -2.30
N ASP A 188 -3.80 -9.65 -1.17
CA ASP A 188 -2.84 -10.53 -0.49
C ASP A 188 -3.50 -11.26 0.67
N TYR A 189 -3.51 -12.61 0.56
CA TYR A 189 -4.08 -13.49 1.58
C TYR A 189 -3.40 -13.36 2.95
N THR A 190 -2.13 -13.03 3.00
CA THR A 190 -1.38 -12.89 4.25
C THR A 190 -1.47 -11.47 4.79
N GLU A 191 -1.20 -10.50 3.94
CA GLU A 191 -1.14 -9.10 4.34
C GLU A 191 -2.51 -8.50 4.62
N ASP A 192 -3.47 -8.65 3.70
CA ASP A 192 -4.77 -7.99 3.82
C ASP A 192 -5.72 -8.76 4.74
N LEU A 193 -5.66 -10.09 4.74
CA LEU A 193 -6.47 -10.89 5.64
C LEU A 193 -6.11 -10.68 7.13
N ALA A 194 -4.92 -10.17 7.43
CA ALA A 194 -4.54 -9.80 8.80
C ALA A 194 -5.47 -8.73 9.42
N ALA A 195 -6.19 -7.95 8.61
CA ALA A 195 -7.22 -7.02 9.07
C ALA A 195 -8.33 -7.72 9.87
N ALA A 196 -8.65 -8.97 9.53
CA ALA A 196 -9.66 -9.76 10.24
C ALA A 196 -9.32 -9.98 11.72
N ALA A 197 -8.04 -9.96 12.11
CA ALA A 197 -7.63 -10.07 13.50
C ALA A 197 -8.06 -8.88 14.37
N THR A 198 -8.39 -7.74 13.75
CA THR A 198 -8.95 -6.56 14.44
C THR A 198 -10.47 -6.56 14.49
N GLY A 199 -11.12 -7.48 13.79
CA GLY A 199 -12.58 -7.57 13.67
C GLY A 199 -13.14 -6.98 12.37
N MET A 200 -12.31 -6.53 11.45
CA MET A 200 -12.75 -6.06 10.13
C MET A 200 -13.27 -7.20 9.27
N GLU A 201 -14.25 -6.92 8.43
CA GLU A 201 -14.56 -7.76 7.29
C GLU A 201 -13.45 -7.61 6.23
N VAL A 202 -13.14 -8.68 5.48
CA VAL A 202 -12.14 -8.67 4.41
C VAL A 202 -12.77 -9.21 3.13
N PHE A 203 -12.47 -8.56 1.99
CA PHE A 203 -12.76 -9.04 0.65
C PHE A 203 -11.47 -9.10 -0.15
N LEU A 204 -11.14 -10.28 -0.70
CA LEU A 204 -9.94 -10.45 -1.51
C LEU A 204 -10.28 -10.35 -3.00
N VAL A 205 -9.67 -9.36 -3.67
CA VAL A 205 -9.74 -9.19 -5.13
C VAL A 205 -8.83 -10.23 -5.79
N THR A 206 -9.37 -10.98 -6.74
CA THR A 206 -8.67 -12.15 -7.31
C THR A 206 -7.90 -11.84 -8.58
N ASP A 207 -8.00 -10.65 -9.15
CA ASP A 207 -7.36 -10.27 -10.42
C ASP A 207 -5.82 -10.37 -10.37
N CYS A 208 -5.22 -10.04 -9.23
CA CYS A 208 -3.79 -10.19 -8.93
C CYS A 208 -3.60 -10.86 -7.55
N LEU A 209 -4.35 -11.91 -7.26
CA LEU A 209 -4.34 -12.57 -5.95
C LEU A 209 -2.97 -13.15 -5.61
N ILE A 210 -2.49 -12.82 -4.43
CA ILE A 210 -1.32 -13.41 -3.79
C ILE A 210 -1.81 -14.31 -2.65
N ALA A 211 -1.59 -15.61 -2.76
CA ALA A 211 -2.00 -16.57 -1.75
C ALA A 211 -0.98 -17.71 -1.62
N PRO A 212 -0.66 -18.16 -0.40
CA PRO A 212 0.20 -19.31 -0.21
C PRO A 212 -0.48 -20.58 -0.76
N GLU A 213 0.34 -21.57 -1.11
CA GLU A 213 -0.18 -22.87 -1.53
C GLU A 213 -1.07 -23.47 -0.42
N GLY A 214 -2.26 -23.93 -0.78
CA GLY A 214 -3.24 -24.49 0.16
C GLY A 214 -4.05 -23.45 0.94
N ALA A 215 -4.00 -22.16 0.59
CA ALA A 215 -4.82 -21.13 1.22
C ALA A 215 -6.32 -21.47 1.15
N ALA A 216 -7.00 -21.34 2.29
CA ALA A 216 -8.44 -21.68 2.40
C ALA A 216 -9.34 -20.53 1.91
N LEU A 217 -9.21 -20.14 0.63
CA LEU A 217 -9.97 -19.04 0.02
C LEU A 217 -11.48 -19.19 0.18
N SER A 218 -12.01 -20.42 0.17
CA SER A 218 -13.45 -20.66 0.36
C SER A 218 -14.01 -20.15 1.70
N ARG A 219 -13.17 -19.78 2.64
CA ARG A 219 -13.55 -19.22 3.96
C ARG A 219 -13.50 -17.70 4.02
N VAL A 220 -13.05 -17.06 2.98
CA VAL A 220 -12.89 -15.61 2.90
C VAL A 220 -13.72 -15.09 1.74
N PRO A 221 -14.52 -14.03 1.89
CA PRO A 221 -15.16 -13.36 0.76
C PRO A 221 -14.11 -12.93 -0.26
N HIS A 222 -14.27 -13.34 -1.51
CA HIS A 222 -13.35 -13.04 -2.60
C HIS A 222 -14.07 -12.99 -3.93
N GLY A 223 -13.44 -12.38 -4.91
CA GLY A 223 -13.94 -12.28 -6.28
C GLY A 223 -13.14 -11.27 -7.10
N THR A 224 -13.47 -11.13 -8.35
CA THR A 224 -12.85 -10.14 -9.24
C THR A 224 -13.22 -8.71 -8.86
N MET A 225 -12.52 -7.73 -9.42
CA MET A 225 -12.87 -6.30 -9.26
C MET A 225 -14.32 -6.02 -9.68
N VAL A 226 -14.82 -6.71 -10.71
CA VAL A 226 -16.23 -6.59 -11.16
C VAL A 226 -17.19 -7.11 -10.10
N GLU A 227 -16.85 -8.19 -9.42
CA GLU A 227 -17.67 -8.75 -8.33
C GLU A 227 -17.61 -7.88 -7.08
N LEU A 228 -16.46 -7.25 -6.81
CA LEU A 228 -16.36 -6.22 -5.78
C LEU A 228 -17.32 -5.05 -6.05
N LEU A 229 -17.35 -4.51 -7.28
CA LEU A 229 -18.28 -3.42 -7.63
C LEU A 229 -19.72 -3.81 -7.35
N ARG A 230 -20.16 -5.00 -7.79
CA ARG A 230 -21.53 -5.50 -7.51
C ARG A 230 -21.81 -5.63 -6.01
N ARG A 231 -20.80 -6.06 -5.23
CA ARG A 231 -20.92 -6.15 -3.78
C ARG A 231 -21.09 -4.76 -3.15
N LEU A 232 -20.29 -3.78 -3.57
CA LEU A 232 -20.39 -2.41 -3.08
C LEU A 232 -21.74 -1.76 -3.47
N GLU A 233 -22.23 -2.01 -4.68
CA GLU A 233 -23.57 -1.55 -5.11
C GLU A 233 -24.68 -2.02 -4.18
N ALA A 234 -24.57 -3.25 -3.67
CA ALA A 234 -25.56 -3.85 -2.77
C ALA A 234 -25.52 -3.26 -1.34
N PHE A 235 -24.50 -2.50 -0.98
CA PHE A 235 -24.44 -1.86 0.34
C PHE A 235 -25.42 -0.68 0.43
N PRO A 236 -25.99 -0.43 1.62
CA PRO A 236 -26.79 0.77 1.84
C PRO A 236 -25.96 2.03 1.64
N GLU A 237 -26.62 3.13 1.25
CA GLU A 237 -25.95 4.42 1.17
C GLU A 237 -25.44 4.87 2.54
N ALA A 238 -24.32 5.60 2.55
CA ALA A 238 -23.80 6.21 3.77
C ALA A 238 -24.88 7.18 4.33
N GLN A 239 -25.06 7.15 5.62
CA GLN A 239 -25.91 8.15 6.30
C GLN A 239 -25.05 9.42 6.45
N GLY A 240 -25.45 10.49 5.76
CA GLY A 240 -24.79 11.79 5.82
C GLY A 240 -24.93 12.46 7.21
#